data_b543b681189831abfaa87dd2b4dd236e
#
_entry.id   b543b681189831abfaa87dd2b4dd236e
#
_cell.length_a   1.000
_cell.length_b   1.000
_cell.length_c   1.000
_cell.angle_alpha   90.00
_cell.angle_beta   90.00
_cell.angle_gamma   90.00
#
_symmetry.space_group_name_H-M   'P 1'
#
loop_
_entity.id
_entity.type
_entity.pdbx_description
1 polymer ?
#
loop_
_entity_poly.entity_id
_entity_poly.type
_entity_poly.pdbx_seq_one_letter_code
_entity_poly.pdbx_strand_id
1 'polypeptide(L)'
;MSDKNSTPAPATDFIRNIISGDLDSGKHQHIVTRFPPEPNGHLHIGHAKSICLNFGIANELDGKCFMRFDDTNPVKEDEEYVEGILRDVRWLGFDWGESLTHASDYFEQLYLFAEELIKKGKAYVESQNADEIRELRGTLTEPGKNSPFRERSVENNLTLFRKMRGGEFEDGTHVLRAKIDMASPNINLRDPVLYRIRKISHQRTADQWCIYPLYDFTHGLSDALEGVTHSLCTLEFEDHRPLYEWILAEVSAPCLPRQIEFSRLNLRYTVLSKRRLIQLVEEGHVNGWDDPRMLTLSGLRRRGYPPSAIRLFCDRIGISKSENNIEMSVLEDSAREELDKTAPRAMAVLRPLKVVITNYPEDKTEEFEPSRHPKNPEMGTRKVPFTREIYIDHDDFRIDPPAKYFRLAPGKEVRLRFAYVIRCEEVLYDSDGKVRELHCTYDQATRSGAKAEGRKVKGIIHWVSIQHSIPVEVRLYDRLFVNTSPGSDDPGGNFLNDLNPDSIETVTSCRVEPGLLKAKPADVYQFERVGYFCVDSKESRPEALVFNRTVTLRDTWAKLEQEHNGQN
;
A
#
# COMPACT_ATOMS: atom_id res chain seq x y z
N MET A 1 37.69 -20.01 -1.32
CA MET A 1 37.03 -18.95 -0.55
C MET A 1 36.65 -17.89 -1.54
N SER A 2 35.43 -17.93 -2.05
CA SER A 2 34.88 -16.92 -2.98
C SER A 2 33.77 -16.20 -2.25
N ASP A 3 33.96 -14.91 -2.03
CA ASP A 3 32.99 -14.00 -1.45
C ASP A 3 31.69 -14.01 -2.26
N LYS A 4 30.66 -14.64 -1.71
CA LYS A 4 29.28 -14.64 -2.23
C LYS A 4 28.39 -13.70 -1.40
N ASN A 5 28.82 -12.47 -1.19
CA ASN A 5 27.98 -11.39 -0.66
C ASN A 5 28.15 -10.15 -1.55
N SER A 6 27.91 -10.29 -2.85
CA SER A 6 27.63 -9.13 -3.68
C SER A 6 26.13 -8.88 -3.59
N THR A 7 25.73 -7.89 -2.82
CA THR A 7 24.42 -7.23 -2.97
C THR A 7 24.27 -6.91 -4.46
N PRO A 8 23.15 -7.28 -5.12
CA PRO A 8 22.94 -6.90 -6.51
C PRO A 8 23.03 -5.38 -6.63
N ALA A 9 23.76 -4.90 -7.63
CA ALA A 9 23.86 -3.49 -7.90
C ALA A 9 22.43 -2.90 -7.99
N PRO A 10 22.14 -1.76 -7.34
CA PRO A 10 20.82 -1.16 -7.37
C PRO A 10 20.41 -0.92 -8.83
N ALA A 11 19.14 -1.21 -9.13
CA ALA A 11 18.61 -0.99 -10.47
C ALA A 11 18.78 0.49 -10.85
N THR A 12 19.55 0.76 -11.90
CA THR A 12 19.78 2.12 -12.37
C THR A 12 18.53 2.62 -13.07
N ASP A 13 17.90 3.65 -12.54
CA ASP A 13 16.84 4.41 -13.20
C ASP A 13 17.34 5.82 -13.58
N PHE A 14 16.51 6.57 -14.33
CA PHE A 14 16.91 7.89 -14.82
C PHE A 14 17.13 8.90 -13.67
N ILE A 15 16.44 8.77 -12.52
CA ILE A 15 16.63 9.66 -11.36
C ILE A 15 17.98 9.37 -10.71
N ARG A 16 18.31 8.10 -10.48
CA ARG A 16 19.61 7.69 -9.94
C ARG A 16 20.75 8.11 -10.86
N ASN A 17 20.56 8.04 -12.18
CA ASN A 17 21.55 8.51 -13.15
C ASN A 17 21.76 10.04 -13.08
N ILE A 18 20.69 10.83 -12.89
CA ILE A 18 20.79 12.28 -12.70
C ILE A 18 21.56 12.59 -11.41
N ILE A 19 21.18 11.94 -10.32
CA ILE A 19 21.80 12.14 -9.00
C ILE A 19 23.28 11.77 -9.02
N SER A 20 23.64 10.63 -9.63
CA SER A 20 25.04 10.23 -9.80
C SER A 20 25.84 11.27 -10.60
N GLY A 21 25.29 11.76 -11.70
CA GLY A 21 25.92 12.82 -12.48
C GLY A 21 26.10 14.13 -11.71
N ASP A 22 25.12 14.52 -10.88
CA ASP A 22 25.21 15.73 -10.05
C ASP A 22 26.25 15.57 -8.91
N LEU A 23 26.43 14.34 -8.36
CA LEU A 23 27.50 14.01 -7.41
C LEU A 23 28.88 13.98 -8.07
N ASP A 24 29.02 13.29 -9.21
CA ASP A 24 30.29 13.13 -9.95
C ASP A 24 30.83 14.48 -10.45
N SER A 25 29.93 15.40 -10.80
CA SER A 25 30.31 16.78 -11.22
C SER A 25 30.66 17.69 -10.02
N GLY A 26 30.45 17.24 -8.78
CA GLY A 26 30.64 18.04 -7.57
C GLY A 26 29.58 19.12 -7.37
N LYS A 27 28.46 19.09 -8.08
CA LYS A 27 27.34 20.02 -7.92
C LYS A 27 26.72 19.92 -6.53
N HIS A 28 26.63 18.70 -6.01
CA HIS A 28 26.20 18.41 -4.64
C HIS A 28 27.22 17.51 -3.95
N GLN A 29 27.45 17.75 -2.65
CA GLN A 29 28.30 16.90 -1.81
C GLN A 29 27.49 15.83 -1.07
N HIS A 30 26.22 16.11 -0.83
CA HIS A 30 25.27 15.23 -0.14
C HIS A 30 23.94 15.29 -0.87
N ILE A 31 23.19 14.21 -0.74
CA ILE A 31 21.84 14.14 -1.32
C ILE A 31 20.82 14.39 -0.21
N VAL A 32 19.91 15.33 -0.46
CA VAL A 32 18.79 15.63 0.38
C VAL A 32 17.51 15.53 -0.45
N THR A 33 16.61 14.65 -0.01
CA THR A 33 15.29 14.46 -0.58
C THR A 33 14.21 14.78 0.47
N ARG A 34 12.93 14.67 0.13
CA ARG A 34 11.83 14.82 1.08
C ARG A 34 10.60 14.04 0.64
N PHE A 35 9.80 13.60 1.60
CA PHE A 35 8.45 13.12 1.40
C PHE A 35 7.49 14.10 2.09
N PRO A 36 6.69 14.90 1.34
CA PRO A 36 5.88 15.98 1.86
C PRO A 36 4.37 15.66 1.81
N PRO A 37 3.83 14.74 2.63
CA PRO A 37 2.41 14.44 2.60
C PRO A 37 1.59 15.58 3.22
N GLU A 38 0.38 15.80 2.66
CA GLU A 38 -0.66 16.57 3.35
C GLU A 38 -1.26 15.70 4.47
N PRO A 39 -1.43 16.22 5.71
CA PRO A 39 -2.00 15.48 6.83
C PRO A 39 -3.55 15.45 6.78
N ASN A 40 -4.11 14.98 5.69
CA ASN A 40 -5.52 15.03 5.38
C ASN A 40 -6.11 13.67 4.92
N GLY A 41 -5.39 12.56 5.10
CA GLY A 41 -5.83 11.22 4.72
C GLY A 41 -4.79 10.13 4.96
N HIS A 42 -5.23 8.88 4.82
CA HIS A 42 -4.38 7.71 4.99
C HIS A 42 -3.49 7.45 3.77
N LEU A 43 -2.28 6.94 4.00
CA LEU A 43 -1.38 6.54 2.94
C LEU A 43 -1.87 5.26 2.25
N HIS A 44 -1.62 5.17 0.96
CA HIS A 44 -1.92 4.00 0.14
C HIS A 44 -0.68 3.53 -0.64
N ILE A 45 -0.78 2.42 -1.36
CA ILE A 45 0.32 1.82 -2.12
C ILE A 45 0.97 2.81 -3.12
N GLY A 46 0.22 3.78 -3.65
CA GLY A 46 0.78 4.85 -4.50
C GLY A 46 1.77 5.74 -3.77
N HIS A 47 1.49 6.07 -2.50
CA HIS A 47 2.43 6.82 -1.66
C HIS A 47 3.66 5.99 -1.29
N ALA A 48 3.52 4.66 -1.13
CA ALA A 48 4.66 3.78 -0.86
C ALA A 48 5.73 3.88 -1.96
N LYS A 49 5.35 4.02 -3.24
CA LYS A 49 6.29 4.24 -4.34
C LYS A 49 7.14 5.50 -4.12
N SER A 50 6.51 6.62 -3.73
CA SER A 50 7.21 7.88 -3.45
C SER A 50 8.07 7.79 -2.19
N ILE A 51 7.58 7.13 -1.13
CA ILE A 51 8.34 6.92 0.12
C ILE A 51 9.58 6.07 -0.17
N CYS A 52 9.41 4.92 -0.82
CA CYS A 52 10.53 4.03 -1.17
C CYS A 52 11.57 4.73 -2.04
N LEU A 53 11.13 5.59 -2.97
CA LEU A 53 12.04 6.36 -3.83
C LEU A 53 12.83 7.39 -3.02
N ASN A 54 12.17 8.28 -2.28
CA ASN A 54 12.82 9.38 -1.58
C ASN A 54 13.72 8.90 -0.44
N PHE A 55 13.18 8.06 0.45
CA PHE A 55 13.96 7.49 1.55
C PHE A 55 14.98 6.46 1.06
N GLY A 56 14.63 5.68 0.03
CA GLY A 56 15.54 4.69 -0.57
C GLY A 56 16.79 5.34 -1.13
N ILE A 57 16.65 6.38 -1.95
CA ILE A 57 17.79 7.14 -2.51
C ILE A 57 18.64 7.77 -1.40
N ALA A 58 18.01 8.38 -0.39
CA ALA A 58 18.74 8.94 0.74
C ALA A 58 19.56 7.87 1.47
N ASN A 59 18.97 6.71 1.76
CA ASN A 59 19.68 5.60 2.42
C ASN A 59 20.78 4.98 1.56
N GLU A 60 20.56 4.84 0.24
CA GLU A 60 21.55 4.29 -0.70
C GLU A 60 22.81 5.15 -0.82
N LEU A 61 22.67 6.47 -0.68
CA LEU A 61 23.72 7.46 -0.91
C LEU A 61 24.21 8.15 0.35
N ASP A 62 23.92 7.58 1.53
CA ASP A 62 24.26 8.16 2.86
C ASP A 62 23.80 9.64 2.96
N GLY A 63 22.64 9.92 2.37
CA GLY A 63 22.00 11.22 2.34
C GLY A 63 20.93 11.39 3.41
N LYS A 64 20.07 12.39 3.23
CA LYS A 64 19.02 12.75 4.15
C LYS A 64 17.66 12.81 3.45
N CYS A 65 16.60 12.33 4.10
CA CYS A 65 15.25 12.51 3.63
C CYS A 65 14.40 13.23 4.70
N PHE A 66 13.87 14.40 4.35
CA PHE A 66 12.92 15.09 5.21
C PHE A 66 11.54 14.46 5.16
N MET A 67 10.93 14.31 6.33
CA MET A 67 9.52 14.08 6.50
C MET A 67 8.85 15.42 6.78
N ARG A 68 8.26 16.06 5.75
CA ARG A 68 7.66 17.38 5.89
C ARG A 68 6.15 17.32 5.70
N PHE A 69 5.40 17.63 6.71
CA PHE A 69 3.96 17.79 6.55
C PHE A 69 3.63 19.10 5.84
N ASP A 70 2.89 19.01 4.74
CA ASP A 70 2.31 20.18 4.09
C ASP A 70 0.99 20.54 4.80
N ASP A 71 1.13 21.32 5.86
CA ASP A 71 0.06 21.81 6.71
C ASP A 71 -0.34 23.26 6.38
N THR A 72 -0.35 23.63 5.10
CA THR A 72 -0.71 24.97 4.62
C THR A 72 -2.23 25.20 4.57
N ASN A 73 -3.05 24.17 4.74
CA ASN A 73 -4.50 24.28 4.69
C ASN A 73 -5.17 23.93 6.03
N PRO A 74 -5.45 24.93 6.88
CA PRO A 74 -5.94 24.72 8.25
C PRO A 74 -7.32 24.03 8.35
N VAL A 75 -8.06 23.90 7.23
CA VAL A 75 -9.43 23.34 7.24
C VAL A 75 -9.45 21.82 7.20
N LYS A 76 -8.36 21.16 6.77
CA LYS A 76 -8.38 19.74 6.37
C LYS A 76 -7.44 18.84 7.19
N GLU A 77 -6.77 19.38 8.16
CA GLU A 77 -5.70 18.69 8.88
C GLU A 77 -6.22 18.05 10.15
N ASP A 78 -5.83 16.80 10.40
CA ASP A 78 -6.17 16.05 11.58
C ASP A 78 -4.92 15.36 12.14
N GLU A 79 -4.72 15.46 13.46
CA GLU A 79 -3.60 14.85 14.17
C GLU A 79 -3.57 13.32 14.01
N GLU A 80 -4.74 12.68 13.89
CA GLU A 80 -4.85 11.24 13.62
C GLU A 80 -4.16 10.85 12.30
N TYR A 81 -4.28 11.68 11.26
CA TYR A 81 -3.60 11.42 9.99
C TYR A 81 -2.08 11.59 10.12
N VAL A 82 -1.61 12.59 10.85
CA VAL A 82 -0.17 12.78 11.12
C VAL A 82 0.43 11.52 11.75
N GLU A 83 -0.17 11.04 12.85
CA GLU A 83 0.30 9.83 13.53
C GLU A 83 0.20 8.59 12.63
N GLY A 84 -0.88 8.47 11.87
CA GLY A 84 -1.09 7.39 10.91
C GLY A 84 0.02 7.34 9.84
N ILE A 85 0.35 8.48 9.25
CA ILE A 85 1.39 8.65 8.24
C ILE A 85 2.77 8.31 8.81
N LEU A 86 3.12 8.83 9.99
CA LEU A 86 4.40 8.54 10.65
C LEU A 86 4.55 7.04 10.94
N ARG A 87 3.49 6.41 11.46
CA ARG A 87 3.45 4.96 11.71
C ARG A 87 3.64 4.14 10.43
N ASP A 88 3.03 4.55 9.33
CA ASP A 88 3.09 3.84 8.06
C ASP A 88 4.48 3.95 7.41
N VAL A 89 5.14 5.10 7.47
CA VAL A 89 6.52 5.29 6.98
C VAL A 89 7.50 4.44 7.81
N ARG A 90 7.36 4.43 9.15
CA ARG A 90 8.17 3.55 10.02
C ARG A 90 7.91 2.08 9.75
N TRP A 91 6.66 1.70 9.53
CA TRP A 91 6.31 0.33 9.18
C TRP A 91 6.95 -0.11 7.87
N LEU A 92 7.06 0.78 6.87
CA LEU A 92 7.80 0.50 5.64
C LEU A 92 9.31 0.31 5.87
N GLY A 93 9.83 0.58 7.07
CA GLY A 93 11.23 0.42 7.45
C GLY A 93 12.08 1.65 7.22
N PHE A 94 11.47 2.83 7.12
CA PHE A 94 12.16 4.11 6.97
C PHE A 94 12.04 4.96 8.23
N ASP A 95 13.08 5.77 8.46
CA ASP A 95 13.12 6.73 9.55
C ASP A 95 13.70 8.04 8.99
N TRP A 96 13.18 9.14 9.51
CA TRP A 96 13.62 10.50 9.16
C TRP A 96 14.56 11.11 10.20
N GLY A 97 14.82 10.42 11.33
CA GLY A 97 15.63 10.93 12.43
C GLY A 97 15.08 12.26 12.96
N GLU A 98 15.93 13.31 12.96
CA GLU A 98 15.54 14.67 13.37
C GLU A 98 14.92 15.51 12.24
N SER A 99 14.71 14.93 11.06
CA SER A 99 14.25 15.64 9.85
C SER A 99 12.72 15.60 9.69
N LEU A 100 12.00 15.79 10.80
CA LEU A 100 10.55 15.99 10.82
C LEU A 100 10.24 17.48 10.87
N THR A 101 9.57 17.99 9.85
CA THR A 101 9.23 19.41 9.71
C THR A 101 7.78 19.58 9.27
N HIS A 102 7.28 20.79 9.37
CA HIS A 102 5.97 21.20 8.88
C HIS A 102 6.12 22.47 8.05
N ALA A 103 5.29 22.64 7.04
CA ALA A 103 5.27 23.88 6.25
C ALA A 103 5.01 25.11 7.14
N SER A 104 4.22 24.94 8.19
CA SER A 104 3.93 25.98 9.18
C SER A 104 5.17 26.45 9.99
N ASP A 105 6.22 25.64 10.08
CA ASP A 105 7.47 26.05 10.71
C ASP A 105 8.16 27.19 9.95
N TYR A 106 7.84 27.36 8.68
CA TYR A 106 8.43 28.32 7.75
C TYR A 106 7.53 29.50 7.42
N PHE A 107 6.33 29.63 8.01
CA PHE A 107 5.36 30.68 7.65
C PHE A 107 5.93 32.09 7.72
N GLU A 108 6.80 32.40 8.70
CA GLU A 108 7.42 33.72 8.77
C GLU A 108 8.41 33.95 7.63
N GLN A 109 9.26 32.98 7.30
CA GLN A 109 10.20 33.07 6.17
C GLN A 109 9.47 33.17 4.85
N LEU A 110 8.41 32.38 4.66
CA LEU A 110 7.56 32.44 3.47
C LEU A 110 6.90 33.82 3.33
N TYR A 111 6.44 34.41 4.44
CA TYR A 111 5.89 35.77 4.45
C TYR A 111 6.95 36.80 4.03
N LEU A 112 8.19 36.70 4.52
CA LEU A 112 9.28 37.59 4.16
C LEU A 112 9.66 37.46 2.68
N PHE A 113 9.68 36.24 2.12
CA PHE A 113 9.88 36.02 0.67
C PHE A 113 8.75 36.64 -0.15
N ALA A 114 7.50 36.57 0.32
CA ALA A 114 6.39 37.24 -0.36
C ALA A 114 6.54 38.78 -0.33
N GLU A 115 6.97 39.39 0.77
CA GLU A 115 7.33 40.80 0.82
C GLU A 115 8.49 41.14 -0.13
N GLU A 116 9.49 40.27 -0.26
CA GLU A 116 10.60 40.45 -1.19
C GLU A 116 10.11 40.49 -2.63
N LEU A 117 9.22 39.59 -3.05
CA LEU A 117 8.58 39.60 -4.37
C LEU A 117 7.83 40.91 -4.61
N ILE A 118 7.08 41.41 -3.64
CA ILE A 118 6.37 42.68 -3.76
C ILE A 118 7.37 43.84 -3.93
N LYS A 119 8.43 43.89 -3.12
CA LYS A 119 9.50 44.93 -3.19
C LYS A 119 10.21 44.95 -4.54
N LYS A 120 10.36 43.77 -5.19
CA LYS A 120 10.90 43.63 -6.54
C LYS A 120 9.90 43.92 -7.67
N GLY A 121 8.63 44.22 -7.31
CA GLY A 121 7.56 44.41 -8.29
C GLY A 121 7.14 43.12 -9.00
N LYS A 122 7.42 41.96 -8.39
CA LYS A 122 7.13 40.62 -8.91
C LYS A 122 5.87 39.99 -8.28
N ALA A 123 5.19 40.68 -7.38
CA ALA A 123 3.90 40.31 -6.83
C ALA A 123 3.03 41.52 -6.56
N TYR A 124 1.74 41.32 -6.59
CA TYR A 124 0.75 42.36 -6.31
C TYR A 124 -0.46 41.79 -5.55
N VAL A 125 -1.12 42.67 -4.78
CA VAL A 125 -2.35 42.30 -4.09
C VAL A 125 -3.53 42.48 -5.04
N GLU A 126 -4.25 41.43 -5.31
CA GLU A 126 -5.46 41.36 -6.09
C GLU A 126 -6.67 41.60 -5.17
N SER A 127 -7.62 42.40 -5.62
CA SER A 127 -8.84 42.75 -4.87
C SER A 127 -10.10 42.24 -5.57
N GLN A 128 -10.00 41.44 -6.59
CA GLN A 128 -11.11 40.74 -7.23
C GLN A 128 -11.39 39.40 -6.52
N ASN A 129 -12.63 38.94 -6.65
CA ASN A 129 -13.03 37.65 -6.13
C ASN A 129 -12.51 36.48 -7.00
N ALA A 130 -12.70 35.23 -6.53
CA ALA A 130 -12.19 34.04 -7.19
C ALA A 130 -12.75 33.81 -8.60
N ASP A 131 -14.02 34.19 -8.86
CA ASP A 131 -14.66 34.02 -10.16
C ASP A 131 -14.12 35.03 -11.18
N GLU A 132 -13.97 36.28 -10.78
CA GLU A 132 -13.34 37.33 -11.60
C GLU A 132 -11.90 37.00 -11.94
N ILE A 133 -11.12 36.48 -10.98
CA ILE A 133 -9.74 36.02 -11.22
C ILE A 133 -9.73 34.86 -12.21
N ARG A 134 -10.67 33.92 -12.10
CA ARG A 134 -10.80 32.77 -13.01
C ARG A 134 -11.11 33.23 -14.44
N GLU A 135 -12.03 34.18 -14.58
CA GLU A 135 -12.38 34.75 -15.89
C GLU A 135 -11.19 35.45 -16.54
N LEU A 136 -10.46 36.27 -15.78
CA LEU A 136 -9.27 36.96 -16.30
C LEU A 136 -8.13 36.01 -16.65
N ARG A 137 -8.02 34.88 -15.97
CA ARG A 137 -6.97 33.89 -16.25
C ARG A 137 -7.10 33.24 -17.63
N GLY A 138 -8.31 33.24 -18.20
CA GLY A 138 -8.59 32.61 -19.49
C GLY A 138 -8.62 31.07 -19.42
N THR A 139 -8.48 30.41 -20.57
CA THR A 139 -8.56 28.96 -20.73
C THR A 139 -7.24 28.39 -21.27
N LEU A 140 -7.16 27.10 -21.49
CA LEU A 140 -5.98 26.46 -22.12
C LEU A 140 -5.77 26.95 -23.57
N THR A 141 -6.85 27.38 -24.25
CA THR A 141 -6.83 27.83 -25.65
C THR A 141 -6.91 29.36 -25.79
N GLU A 142 -7.28 30.09 -24.73
CA GLU A 142 -7.39 31.54 -24.75
C GLU A 142 -6.44 32.14 -23.72
N PRO A 143 -5.63 33.17 -24.10
CA PRO A 143 -4.74 33.83 -23.16
C PRO A 143 -5.53 34.57 -22.08
N GLY A 144 -4.90 34.78 -20.94
CA GLY A 144 -5.46 35.60 -19.87
C GLY A 144 -5.36 37.09 -20.16
N LYS A 145 -6.05 37.88 -19.32
CA LYS A 145 -6.06 39.34 -19.34
C LYS A 145 -5.47 39.87 -18.03
N ASN A 146 -4.75 40.99 -18.12
CA ASN A 146 -4.22 41.65 -16.94
C ASN A 146 -5.33 42.11 -16.00
N SER A 147 -5.12 41.89 -14.70
CA SER A 147 -5.98 42.48 -13.66
C SER A 147 -5.84 44.00 -13.62
N PRO A 148 -6.90 44.74 -13.33
CA PRO A 148 -6.81 46.18 -13.12
C PRO A 148 -5.91 46.58 -11.94
N PHE A 149 -5.60 45.65 -11.04
CA PHE A 149 -4.73 45.86 -9.87
C PHE A 149 -3.27 45.47 -10.10
N ARG A 150 -2.94 44.91 -11.26
CA ARG A 150 -1.59 44.39 -11.60
C ARG A 150 -0.51 45.47 -11.58
N GLU A 151 -0.87 46.72 -11.90
CA GLU A 151 0.06 47.87 -11.95
C GLU A 151 0.00 48.74 -10.69
N ARG A 152 -0.55 48.21 -9.57
CA ARG A 152 -0.56 48.92 -8.27
C ARG A 152 0.89 49.10 -7.78
N SER A 153 1.17 50.27 -7.16
CA SER A 153 2.52 50.58 -6.68
C SER A 153 3.01 49.59 -5.61
N VAL A 154 4.33 49.45 -5.50
CA VAL A 154 4.97 48.59 -4.51
C VAL A 154 4.55 48.92 -3.08
N GLU A 155 4.51 50.22 -2.75
CA GLU A 155 4.14 50.73 -1.42
C GLU A 155 2.70 50.36 -1.07
N ASN A 156 1.78 50.52 -2.03
CA ASN A 156 0.38 50.13 -1.81
C ASN A 156 0.22 48.62 -1.66
N ASN A 157 0.92 47.83 -2.46
CA ASN A 157 0.90 46.38 -2.35
C ASN A 157 1.45 45.89 -1.00
N LEU A 158 2.56 46.46 -0.53
CA LEU A 158 3.14 46.15 0.79
C LEU A 158 2.17 46.51 1.92
N THR A 159 1.54 47.69 1.81
CA THR A 159 0.56 48.14 2.80
C THR A 159 -0.63 47.18 2.87
N LEU A 160 -1.19 46.81 1.71
CA LEU A 160 -2.33 45.90 1.66
C LEU A 160 -1.97 44.49 2.12
N PHE A 161 -0.79 43.96 1.76
CA PHE A 161 -0.36 42.64 2.18
C PHE A 161 -0.16 42.56 3.71
N ARG A 162 0.39 43.62 4.32
CA ARG A 162 0.49 43.73 5.77
C ARG A 162 -0.87 43.82 6.46
N LYS A 163 -1.81 44.51 5.86
CA LYS A 163 -3.20 44.56 6.34
C LYS A 163 -3.91 43.22 6.20
N MET A 164 -3.63 42.44 5.13
CA MET A 164 -4.10 41.05 5.03
C MET A 164 -3.61 40.21 6.22
N ARG A 165 -2.29 40.29 6.56
CA ARG A 165 -1.73 39.61 7.73
C ARG A 165 -2.32 40.12 9.05
N GLY A 166 -2.61 41.41 9.13
CA GLY A 166 -3.22 42.06 10.31
C GLY A 166 -4.70 41.73 10.51
N GLY A 167 -5.30 40.96 9.61
CA GLY A 167 -6.72 40.54 9.72
C GLY A 167 -7.74 41.62 9.39
N GLU A 168 -7.31 42.71 8.72
CA GLU A 168 -8.20 43.85 8.40
C GLU A 168 -9.19 43.51 7.26
N PHE A 169 -9.00 42.43 6.52
CA PHE A 169 -9.82 42.03 5.38
C PHE A 169 -10.53 40.71 5.62
N GLU A 170 -11.72 40.54 5.03
CA GLU A 170 -12.46 39.29 5.09
C GLU A 170 -11.98 38.25 4.08
N ASP A 171 -12.32 36.99 4.34
CA ASP A 171 -12.01 35.85 3.45
C ASP A 171 -12.49 36.12 2.02
N GLY A 172 -11.64 35.81 1.03
CA GLY A 172 -11.98 35.94 -0.38
C GLY A 172 -11.94 37.35 -0.96
N THR A 173 -11.66 38.39 -0.16
CA THR A 173 -11.63 39.79 -0.64
C THR A 173 -10.30 40.18 -1.26
N HIS A 174 -9.21 39.62 -0.78
CA HIS A 174 -7.85 39.90 -1.24
C HIS A 174 -7.00 38.63 -1.32
N VAL A 175 -6.15 38.55 -2.33
CA VAL A 175 -5.11 37.52 -2.47
C VAL A 175 -3.81 38.16 -2.93
N LEU A 176 -2.67 37.56 -2.62
CA LEU A 176 -1.39 37.93 -3.23
C LEU A 176 -1.21 37.08 -4.49
N ARG A 177 -0.91 37.74 -5.63
CA ARG A 177 -0.60 37.05 -6.89
C ARG A 177 0.83 37.36 -7.34
N ALA A 178 1.50 36.37 -7.94
CA ALA A 178 2.71 36.61 -8.69
C ALA A 178 2.44 37.49 -9.92
N LYS A 179 3.44 38.26 -10.33
CA LYS A 179 3.38 39.09 -11.56
C LYS A 179 4.33 38.48 -12.59
N ILE A 180 3.80 37.59 -13.44
CA ILE A 180 4.58 36.82 -14.42
C ILE A 180 4.11 37.17 -15.85
N ASP A 181 3.25 36.36 -16.44
CA ASP A 181 2.76 36.54 -17.81
C ASP A 181 1.34 35.99 -18.00
N MET A 182 0.36 36.88 -18.12
CA MET A 182 -1.03 36.50 -18.33
C MET A 182 -1.29 35.89 -19.72
N ALA A 183 -0.38 36.02 -20.67
CA ALA A 183 -0.47 35.42 -22.01
C ALA A 183 0.24 34.05 -22.10
N SER A 184 0.89 33.60 -21.03
CA SER A 184 1.62 32.33 -21.02
C SER A 184 0.77 31.14 -21.50
N PRO A 185 1.28 30.24 -22.34
CA PRO A 185 0.59 29.00 -22.68
C PRO A 185 0.46 28.07 -21.47
N ASN A 186 1.37 28.17 -20.49
CA ASN A 186 1.26 27.47 -19.22
C ASN A 186 0.38 28.28 -18.26
N ILE A 187 -0.80 27.75 -17.94
CA ILE A 187 -1.79 28.43 -17.10
C ILE A 187 -1.28 28.69 -15.68
N ASN A 188 -0.29 27.88 -15.20
CA ASN A 188 0.33 28.04 -13.88
C ASN A 188 1.22 29.29 -13.80
N LEU A 189 1.62 29.88 -14.95
CA LEU A 189 2.40 31.11 -15.02
C LEU A 189 1.55 32.37 -15.25
N ARG A 190 0.20 32.21 -15.32
CA ARG A 190 -0.73 33.35 -15.50
C ARG A 190 -1.07 34.00 -14.16
N ASP A 191 -0.09 34.72 -13.62
CA ASP A 191 -0.17 35.41 -12.33
C ASP A 191 -0.87 34.56 -11.25
N PRO A 192 -0.28 33.43 -10.84
CA PRO A 192 -0.87 32.51 -9.87
C PRO A 192 -1.02 33.16 -8.49
N VAL A 193 -1.99 32.68 -7.72
CA VAL A 193 -2.19 33.11 -6.33
C VAL A 193 -1.10 32.50 -5.45
N LEU A 194 -0.44 33.31 -4.64
CA LEU A 194 0.61 32.93 -3.69
C LEU A 194 0.10 32.84 -2.25
N TYR A 195 -0.77 33.80 -1.82
CA TYR A 195 -1.40 33.86 -0.51
C TYR A 195 -2.88 34.13 -0.60
N ARG A 196 -3.63 33.53 0.31
CA ARG A 196 -5.07 33.76 0.51
C ARG A 196 -5.37 34.11 1.97
N ILE A 197 -6.47 34.84 2.20
CA ILE A 197 -7.01 35.09 3.54
C ILE A 197 -7.87 33.89 3.94
N ARG A 198 -7.65 33.39 5.17
CA ARG A 198 -8.47 32.38 5.84
C ARG A 198 -8.47 32.66 7.33
N LYS A 199 -9.56 33.18 7.87
CA LYS A 199 -9.72 33.47 9.31
C LYS A 199 -10.15 32.21 10.07
N ILE A 200 -9.27 31.21 10.08
CA ILE A 200 -9.47 29.92 10.74
C ILE A 200 -8.23 29.63 11.56
N SER A 201 -8.43 29.13 12.78
CA SER A 201 -7.34 28.69 13.66
C SER A 201 -6.57 27.52 13.04
N HIS A 202 -5.26 27.59 13.02
CA HIS A 202 -4.38 26.54 12.52
C HIS A 202 -3.96 25.59 13.64
N GLN A 203 -3.90 24.28 13.38
CA GLN A 203 -3.62 23.28 14.42
C GLN A 203 -2.34 23.55 15.20
N ARG A 204 -1.26 23.99 14.54
CA ARG A 204 0.06 24.21 15.18
C ARG A 204 0.31 25.68 15.56
N THR A 205 -0.16 26.63 14.76
CA THR A 205 0.11 28.05 14.96
C THR A 205 -1.07 28.80 15.58
N ALA A 206 -2.18 28.12 15.88
CA ALA A 206 -3.41 28.70 16.40
C ALA A 206 -3.86 29.93 15.60
N ASP A 207 -4.17 31.04 16.24
CA ASP A 207 -4.68 32.28 15.61
C ASP A 207 -3.56 33.25 15.22
N GLN A 208 -2.30 32.79 15.18
CA GLN A 208 -1.16 33.65 14.82
C GLN A 208 -1.22 34.12 13.35
N TRP A 209 -1.85 33.33 12.50
CA TRP A 209 -1.99 33.59 11.06
C TRP A 209 -3.46 33.63 10.65
N CYS A 210 -3.79 34.55 9.76
CA CYS A 210 -5.07 34.62 9.07
C CYS A 210 -4.91 34.68 7.54
N ILE A 211 -3.65 34.61 7.06
CA ILE A 211 -3.30 34.43 5.66
C ILE A 211 -2.42 33.18 5.54
N TYR A 212 -2.64 32.41 4.50
CA TYR A 212 -1.92 31.16 4.27
C TYR A 212 -1.35 31.10 2.87
N PRO A 213 -0.10 30.65 2.70
CA PRO A 213 0.48 30.45 1.38
C PRO A 213 -0.20 29.29 0.67
N LEU A 214 -0.19 29.32 -0.67
CA LEU A 214 -0.63 28.20 -1.48
C LEU A 214 0.53 27.23 -1.71
N TYR A 215 0.18 25.99 -2.07
CA TYR A 215 1.11 24.88 -2.31
C TYR A 215 2.29 25.28 -3.20
N ASP A 216 2.03 25.85 -4.40
CA ASP A 216 3.07 26.18 -5.35
C ASP A 216 4.11 27.17 -4.82
N PHE A 217 3.69 28.10 -3.95
CA PHE A 217 4.58 29.03 -3.30
C PHE A 217 5.39 28.40 -2.16
N THR A 218 4.73 27.56 -1.35
CA THR A 218 5.33 26.96 -0.18
C THR A 218 6.33 25.87 -0.55
N HIS A 219 5.99 25.03 -1.52
CA HIS A 219 6.69 23.79 -1.84
C HIS A 219 8.16 24.03 -2.18
N GLY A 220 8.45 24.88 -3.18
CA GLY A 220 9.81 25.17 -3.60
C GLY A 220 10.65 25.88 -2.54
N LEU A 221 10.02 26.81 -1.80
CA LEU A 221 10.69 27.58 -0.76
C LEU A 221 11.00 26.74 0.48
N SER A 222 10.11 25.84 0.86
CA SER A 222 10.37 24.87 1.94
C SER A 222 11.50 23.91 1.53
N ASP A 223 11.51 23.43 0.28
CA ASP A 223 12.62 22.63 -0.23
C ASP A 223 13.96 23.38 -0.12
N ALA A 224 13.97 24.66 -0.48
CA ALA A 224 15.17 25.50 -0.38
C ALA A 224 15.62 25.72 1.08
N LEU A 225 14.70 25.95 2.00
CA LEU A 225 14.98 26.15 3.42
C LEU A 225 15.54 24.89 4.09
N GLU A 226 15.12 23.71 3.66
CA GLU A 226 15.62 22.42 4.13
C GLU A 226 16.92 21.97 3.42
N GLY A 227 17.37 22.70 2.41
CA GLY A 227 18.55 22.33 1.64
C GLY A 227 18.33 21.11 0.74
N VAL A 228 17.10 20.84 0.32
CA VAL A 228 16.78 19.75 -0.60
C VAL A 228 17.56 19.93 -1.90
N THR A 229 18.22 18.87 -2.35
CA THR A 229 18.98 18.87 -3.61
C THR A 229 18.13 18.43 -4.79
N HIS A 230 17.35 17.37 -4.59
CA HIS A 230 16.50 16.73 -5.59
C HIS A 230 15.07 16.62 -5.06
N SER A 231 14.20 17.43 -5.63
CA SER A 231 12.76 17.51 -5.31
C SER A 231 12.00 16.52 -6.19
N LEU A 232 11.82 15.29 -5.71
CA LEU A 232 11.17 14.22 -6.47
C LEU A 232 9.66 14.28 -6.29
N CYS A 233 8.91 14.35 -7.39
CA CYS A 233 7.45 14.42 -7.37
C CYS A 233 6.83 13.65 -8.55
N THR A 234 5.49 13.53 -8.57
CA THR A 234 4.79 12.85 -9.66
C THR A 234 4.61 13.75 -10.88
N LEU A 235 4.37 13.14 -12.06
CA LEU A 235 4.22 13.85 -13.35
C LEU A 235 3.11 14.91 -13.37
N GLU A 236 2.14 14.83 -12.47
CA GLU A 236 1.10 15.86 -12.34
C GLU A 236 1.65 17.26 -11.99
N PHE A 237 2.88 17.34 -11.49
CA PHE A 237 3.57 18.58 -11.17
C PHE A 237 4.53 19.06 -12.26
N GLU A 238 4.61 18.38 -13.42
CA GLU A 238 5.52 18.78 -14.51
C GLU A 238 5.20 20.18 -15.02
N ASP A 239 3.91 20.51 -15.21
CA ASP A 239 3.48 21.85 -15.62
C ASP A 239 3.66 22.92 -14.53
N HIS A 240 3.84 22.52 -13.27
CA HIS A 240 4.12 23.44 -12.14
C HIS A 240 5.62 23.76 -12.01
N ARG A 241 6.53 22.94 -12.57
CA ARG A 241 7.99 23.15 -12.46
C ARG A 241 8.45 24.53 -12.92
N PRO A 242 7.96 25.12 -14.03
CA PRO A 242 8.36 26.48 -14.41
C PRO A 242 8.01 27.54 -13.35
N LEU A 243 6.91 27.38 -12.63
CA LEU A 243 6.54 28.25 -11.52
C LEU A 243 7.46 28.03 -10.31
N TYR A 244 7.76 26.79 -9.98
CA TYR A 244 8.70 26.41 -8.92
C TYR A 244 10.08 27.06 -9.15
N GLU A 245 10.62 26.94 -10.36
CA GLU A 245 11.90 27.53 -10.74
C GLU A 245 11.85 29.07 -10.73
N TRP A 246 10.75 29.67 -11.20
CA TRP A 246 10.55 31.11 -11.19
C TRP A 246 10.53 31.68 -9.77
N ILE A 247 9.79 31.06 -8.85
CA ILE A 247 9.72 31.52 -7.45
C ILE A 247 11.13 31.49 -6.83
N LEU A 248 11.85 30.40 -6.97
CA LEU A 248 13.21 30.27 -6.42
C LEU A 248 14.20 31.29 -7.00
N ALA A 249 14.08 31.60 -8.28
CA ALA A 249 14.95 32.59 -8.94
C ALA A 249 14.65 34.04 -8.52
N GLU A 250 13.41 34.35 -8.14
CA GLU A 250 13.00 35.71 -7.84
C GLU A 250 13.15 36.09 -6.36
N VAL A 251 13.45 35.13 -5.46
CA VAL A 251 13.68 35.40 -4.03
C VAL A 251 15.10 35.04 -3.63
N SER A 252 15.51 35.52 -2.46
CA SER A 252 16.82 35.19 -1.87
C SER A 252 16.81 33.80 -1.21
N ALA A 253 16.47 32.76 -2.01
CA ALA A 253 16.43 31.39 -1.53
C ALA A 253 17.83 30.89 -1.14
N PRO A 254 17.98 30.12 -0.03
CA PRO A 254 19.29 29.65 0.44
C PRO A 254 19.94 28.61 -0.47
N CYS A 255 19.17 27.89 -1.27
CA CYS A 255 19.65 26.99 -2.32
C CYS A 255 18.63 26.88 -3.47
N LEU A 256 19.02 26.22 -4.54
CA LEU A 256 18.17 25.99 -5.72
C LEU A 256 17.95 24.48 -5.92
N PRO A 257 16.93 23.90 -5.29
CA PRO A 257 16.57 22.50 -5.48
C PRO A 257 16.18 22.22 -6.94
N ARG A 258 16.44 21.00 -7.41
CA ARG A 258 16.04 20.55 -8.73
C ARG A 258 14.78 19.69 -8.65
N GLN A 259 13.66 20.14 -9.24
CA GLN A 259 12.46 19.33 -9.35
C GLN A 259 12.61 18.29 -10.47
N ILE A 260 12.24 17.03 -10.17
CA ILE A 260 12.31 15.91 -11.11
C ILE A 260 11.04 15.08 -10.95
N GLU A 261 10.32 14.87 -12.04
CA GLU A 261 9.06 14.18 -12.05
C GLU A 261 9.19 12.72 -12.50
N PHE A 262 8.36 11.86 -11.91
CA PHE A 262 8.23 10.45 -12.26
C PHE A 262 6.75 10.05 -12.35
N SER A 263 6.44 8.93 -13.06
CA SER A 263 5.08 8.45 -13.24
C SER A 263 4.48 7.99 -11.90
N ARG A 264 3.23 8.38 -11.66
CA ARG A 264 2.44 7.83 -10.55
C ARG A 264 2.22 6.32 -10.73
N LEU A 265 1.78 5.66 -9.65
CA LEU A 265 1.37 4.26 -9.71
C LEU A 265 -0.08 4.16 -10.19
N ASN A 266 -0.29 3.51 -11.32
CA ASN A 266 -1.59 3.07 -11.77
C ASN A 266 -1.65 1.55 -11.62
N LEU A 267 -2.50 1.05 -10.73
CA LEU A 267 -2.66 -0.37 -10.44
C LEU A 267 -4.05 -0.82 -10.86
N ARG A 268 -4.13 -1.93 -11.60
CA ARG A 268 -5.40 -2.48 -12.10
C ARG A 268 -6.28 -3.01 -10.97
N TYR A 269 -7.59 -3.06 -11.18
CA TYR A 269 -8.61 -3.55 -10.24
C TYR A 269 -8.68 -2.74 -8.94
N THR A 270 -8.29 -1.46 -8.95
CA THR A 270 -8.30 -0.63 -7.75
C THR A 270 -8.57 0.83 -8.05
N VAL A 271 -8.96 1.56 -7.03
CA VAL A 271 -9.03 3.02 -7.02
C VAL A 271 -8.06 3.54 -5.96
N LEU A 272 -7.28 4.57 -6.30
CA LEU A 272 -6.30 5.20 -5.41
C LEU A 272 -6.62 6.68 -5.16
N SER A 273 -7.61 7.26 -5.84
CA SER A 273 -7.97 8.66 -5.58
C SER A 273 -8.63 8.81 -4.21
N LYS A 274 -8.19 9.79 -3.45
CA LYS A 274 -8.69 10.09 -2.10
C LYS A 274 -10.21 10.17 -2.02
N ARG A 275 -10.85 10.90 -2.96
CA ARG A 275 -12.31 11.05 -3.00
C ARG A 275 -13.04 9.72 -3.10
N ARG A 276 -12.55 8.79 -3.95
CA ARG A 276 -13.16 7.47 -4.12
C ARG A 276 -12.93 6.58 -2.89
N LEU A 277 -11.75 6.68 -2.26
CA LEU A 277 -11.46 5.93 -1.03
C LEU A 277 -12.34 6.41 0.14
N ILE A 278 -12.53 7.73 0.29
CA ILE A 278 -13.46 8.30 1.28
C ILE A 278 -14.86 7.75 1.05
N GLN A 279 -15.34 7.78 -0.19
CA GLN A 279 -16.68 7.30 -0.54
C GLN A 279 -16.89 5.83 -0.18
N LEU A 280 -15.90 4.95 -0.43
CA LEU A 280 -15.97 3.54 -0.03
C LEU A 280 -16.15 3.36 1.48
N VAL A 281 -15.49 4.20 2.28
CA VAL A 281 -15.55 4.12 3.75
C VAL A 281 -16.85 4.75 4.28
N GLU A 282 -17.21 5.95 3.83
CA GLU A 282 -18.38 6.68 4.33
C GLU A 282 -19.71 6.01 3.94
N GLU A 283 -19.78 5.40 2.75
CA GLU A 283 -20.96 4.67 2.28
C GLU A 283 -21.00 3.21 2.78
N GLY A 284 -19.98 2.76 3.55
CA GLY A 284 -19.97 1.44 4.18
C GLY A 284 -19.71 0.27 3.23
N HIS A 285 -19.10 0.49 2.07
CA HIS A 285 -18.67 -0.58 1.15
C HIS A 285 -17.49 -1.38 1.68
N VAL A 286 -16.72 -0.79 2.58
CA VAL A 286 -15.60 -1.39 3.31
C VAL A 286 -15.67 -1.06 4.81
N ASN A 287 -15.02 -1.86 5.66
CA ASN A 287 -15.05 -1.75 7.12
C ASN A 287 -14.02 -0.73 7.68
N GLY A 288 -13.84 0.40 7.00
CA GLY A 288 -12.91 1.46 7.40
C GLY A 288 -11.61 1.45 6.61
N TRP A 289 -10.72 2.37 6.96
CA TRP A 289 -9.48 2.64 6.24
C TRP A 289 -8.45 1.50 6.27
N ASP A 290 -8.57 0.60 7.22
CA ASP A 290 -7.73 -0.59 7.34
C ASP A 290 -8.41 -1.89 6.88
N ASP A 291 -9.50 -1.79 6.13
CA ASP A 291 -10.11 -2.96 5.50
C ASP A 291 -9.08 -3.69 4.62
N PRO A 292 -8.89 -5.01 4.82
CA PRO A 292 -7.90 -5.80 4.06
C PRO A 292 -8.12 -5.84 2.54
N ARG A 293 -9.26 -5.39 2.03
CA ARG A 293 -9.55 -5.25 0.59
C ARG A 293 -9.03 -3.93 0.01
N MET A 294 -8.75 -2.94 0.87
CA MET A 294 -8.21 -1.65 0.46
C MET A 294 -6.68 -1.70 0.34
N LEU A 295 -6.14 -0.92 -0.62
CA LEU A 295 -4.70 -0.78 -0.80
C LEU A 295 -4.12 0.42 -0.04
N THR A 296 -4.75 0.81 1.06
CA THR A 296 -4.13 1.65 2.08
C THR A 296 -3.00 0.87 2.74
N LEU A 297 -1.96 1.54 3.24
CA LEU A 297 -0.87 0.85 3.93
C LEU A 297 -1.36 0.14 5.20
N SER A 298 -2.34 0.72 5.89
CA SER A 298 -3.00 0.09 7.03
C SER A 298 -3.78 -1.17 6.64
N GLY A 299 -4.51 -1.15 5.52
CA GLY A 299 -5.24 -2.31 5.00
C GLY A 299 -4.30 -3.43 4.56
N LEU A 300 -3.24 -3.10 3.82
CA LEU A 300 -2.21 -4.06 3.41
C LEU A 300 -1.51 -4.71 4.62
N ARG A 301 -1.15 -3.91 5.64
CA ARG A 301 -0.57 -4.40 6.90
C ARG A 301 -1.52 -5.35 7.62
N ARG A 302 -2.79 -4.99 7.78
CA ARG A 302 -3.81 -5.84 8.43
C ARG A 302 -4.08 -7.12 7.64
N ARG A 303 -3.98 -7.07 6.30
CA ARG A 303 -4.07 -8.26 5.44
C ARG A 303 -2.85 -9.17 5.56
N GLY A 304 -1.72 -8.68 6.08
CA GLY A 304 -0.49 -9.45 6.32
C GLY A 304 0.57 -9.31 5.23
N TYR A 305 0.52 -8.25 4.42
CA TYR A 305 1.64 -7.91 3.54
C TYR A 305 2.83 -7.45 4.39
N PRO A 306 4.01 -8.07 4.29
CA PRO A 306 5.18 -7.57 4.99
C PRO A 306 5.73 -6.30 4.30
N PRO A 307 6.33 -5.37 5.06
CA PRO A 307 6.90 -4.14 4.48
C PRO A 307 7.97 -4.41 3.41
N SER A 308 8.74 -5.49 3.55
CA SER A 308 9.71 -5.92 2.54
C SER A 308 9.05 -6.25 1.19
N ALA A 309 7.84 -6.82 1.20
CA ALA A 309 7.09 -7.10 -0.03
C ALA A 309 6.63 -5.82 -0.73
N ILE A 310 6.24 -4.79 0.03
CA ILE A 310 5.87 -3.49 -0.53
C ILE A 310 7.10 -2.81 -1.17
N ARG A 311 8.25 -2.85 -0.49
CA ARG A 311 9.51 -2.33 -1.06
C ARG A 311 9.92 -3.10 -2.32
N LEU A 312 9.89 -4.44 -2.28
CA LEU A 312 10.18 -5.29 -3.42
C LEU A 312 9.24 -5.00 -4.61
N PHE A 313 7.95 -4.76 -4.34
CA PHE A 313 7.00 -4.34 -5.37
C PHE A 313 7.41 -3.00 -5.99
N CYS A 314 7.74 -1.98 -5.17
CA CYS A 314 8.19 -0.68 -5.65
C CYS A 314 9.45 -0.79 -6.51
N ASP A 315 10.40 -1.62 -6.12
CA ASP A 315 11.63 -1.88 -6.89
C ASP A 315 11.33 -2.56 -8.24
N ARG A 316 10.41 -3.52 -8.26
CA ARG A 316 10.02 -4.26 -9.48
C ARG A 316 9.34 -3.40 -10.52
N ILE A 317 8.43 -2.54 -10.09
CA ILE A 317 7.72 -1.64 -11.01
C ILE A 317 8.64 -0.55 -11.56
N GLY A 318 9.72 -0.25 -10.84
CA GLY A 318 10.74 0.72 -11.23
C GLY A 318 10.23 2.16 -11.30
N ILE A 319 11.11 3.04 -11.78
CA ILE A 319 10.86 4.47 -11.94
C ILE A 319 10.98 4.85 -13.40
N SER A 320 9.92 5.45 -13.96
CA SER A 320 9.89 5.92 -15.35
C SER A 320 9.13 7.25 -15.45
N LYS A 321 9.25 7.91 -16.60
CA LYS A 321 8.41 9.08 -16.97
C LYS A 321 7.14 8.67 -17.72
N SER A 322 7.01 7.40 -18.12
CA SER A 322 5.83 6.91 -18.83
C SER A 322 4.81 6.34 -17.84
N GLU A 323 3.55 6.69 -17.98
CA GLU A 323 2.48 6.09 -17.23
C GLU A 323 2.26 4.65 -17.72
N ASN A 324 2.27 3.70 -16.78
CA ASN A 324 2.02 2.28 -17.04
C ASN A 324 0.96 1.75 -16.08
N ASN A 325 0.08 0.90 -16.59
CA ASN A 325 -0.85 0.14 -15.76
C ASN A 325 -0.15 -1.13 -15.25
N ILE A 326 -0.02 -1.25 -13.95
CA ILE A 326 0.62 -2.39 -13.30
C ILE A 326 -0.44 -3.43 -12.94
N GLU A 327 -0.15 -4.70 -13.19
CA GLU A 327 -1.01 -5.80 -12.77
C GLU A 327 -0.94 -6.03 -11.25
N MET A 328 -2.08 -6.32 -10.64
CA MET A 328 -2.17 -6.64 -9.21
C MET A 328 -1.30 -7.85 -8.84
N SER A 329 -1.12 -8.79 -9.77
CA SER A 329 -0.27 -9.98 -9.58
C SER A 329 1.17 -9.64 -9.22
N VAL A 330 1.72 -8.51 -9.69
CA VAL A 330 3.09 -8.08 -9.35
C VAL A 330 3.23 -7.79 -7.85
N LEU A 331 2.20 -7.17 -7.24
CA LEU A 331 2.14 -6.92 -5.79
C LEU A 331 1.99 -8.23 -5.02
N GLU A 332 1.07 -9.10 -5.48
CA GLU A 332 0.83 -10.40 -4.86
C GLU A 332 2.05 -11.33 -4.96
N ASP A 333 2.76 -11.35 -6.10
CA ASP A 333 3.98 -12.14 -6.27
C ASP A 333 5.12 -11.64 -5.39
N SER A 334 5.22 -10.32 -5.18
CA SER A 334 6.17 -9.75 -4.23
C SER A 334 5.89 -10.22 -2.79
N ALA A 335 4.60 -10.30 -2.41
CA ALA A 335 4.22 -10.85 -1.11
C ALA A 335 4.52 -12.35 -1.01
N ARG A 336 4.20 -13.14 -2.05
CA ARG A 336 4.50 -14.59 -2.08
C ARG A 336 5.99 -14.86 -1.90
N GLU A 337 6.83 -14.10 -2.60
CA GLU A 337 8.28 -14.27 -2.51
C GLU A 337 8.83 -13.98 -1.12
N GLU A 338 8.43 -12.88 -0.51
CA GLU A 338 8.90 -12.52 0.83
C GLU A 338 8.34 -13.47 1.91
N LEU A 339 7.07 -13.84 1.80
CA LEU A 339 6.45 -14.77 2.73
C LEU A 339 6.95 -16.20 2.57
N ASP A 340 7.39 -16.63 1.38
CA ASP A 340 8.04 -17.95 1.23
C ASP A 340 9.34 -18.04 2.02
N LYS A 341 10.05 -16.92 2.20
CA LYS A 341 11.30 -16.86 2.97
C LYS A 341 11.07 -16.82 4.49
N THR A 342 9.97 -16.21 4.93
CA THR A 342 9.81 -15.80 6.34
C THR A 342 8.67 -16.48 7.08
N ALA A 343 7.61 -16.93 6.41
CA ALA A 343 6.42 -17.44 7.08
C ALA A 343 6.60 -18.91 7.54
N PRO A 344 6.43 -19.21 8.83
CA PRO A 344 6.37 -20.59 9.31
C PRO A 344 5.18 -21.33 8.68
N ARG A 345 5.34 -22.64 8.49
CA ARG A 345 4.31 -23.52 7.91
C ARG A 345 3.42 -24.06 9.02
N ALA A 346 2.13 -24.19 8.73
CA ALA A 346 1.15 -24.83 9.59
C ALA A 346 0.11 -25.58 8.75
N MET A 347 -0.53 -26.60 9.32
CA MET A 347 -1.65 -27.26 8.68
C MET A 347 -2.96 -26.63 9.13
N ALA A 348 -3.82 -26.33 8.16
CA ALA A 348 -5.15 -25.79 8.35
C ALA A 348 -6.11 -26.41 7.34
N VAL A 349 -7.28 -26.81 7.79
CA VAL A 349 -8.37 -27.35 6.98
C VAL A 349 -9.50 -26.34 6.98
N LEU A 350 -9.78 -25.74 5.83
CA LEU A 350 -10.76 -24.66 5.71
C LEU A 350 -12.19 -25.18 5.73
N ARG A 351 -12.45 -26.24 4.99
CA ARG A 351 -13.78 -26.88 4.89
C ARG A 351 -13.65 -28.35 5.31
N PRO A 352 -13.81 -28.64 6.63
CA PRO A 352 -13.50 -29.94 7.20
C PRO A 352 -14.42 -31.06 6.69
N LEU A 353 -13.81 -32.12 6.16
CA LEU A 353 -14.44 -33.41 5.91
C LEU A 353 -13.82 -34.45 6.86
N LYS A 354 -14.68 -35.11 7.65
CA LYS A 354 -14.24 -36.12 8.63
C LYS A 354 -13.73 -37.38 7.95
N VAL A 355 -12.58 -37.87 8.41
CA VAL A 355 -11.99 -39.16 8.03
C VAL A 355 -11.76 -39.99 9.29
N VAL A 356 -12.28 -41.21 9.32
CA VAL A 356 -12.02 -42.21 10.35
C VAL A 356 -11.06 -43.25 9.80
N ILE A 357 -9.93 -43.43 10.47
CA ILE A 357 -8.92 -44.42 10.09
C ILE A 357 -9.22 -45.72 10.87
N THR A 358 -10.00 -46.61 10.27
CA THR A 358 -10.63 -47.76 10.91
C THR A 358 -9.67 -48.74 11.54
N ASN A 359 -8.48 -48.91 10.98
CA ASN A 359 -7.45 -49.80 11.51
C ASN A 359 -6.38 -49.10 12.38
N TYR A 360 -6.62 -47.85 12.79
CA TYR A 360 -5.77 -47.13 13.75
C TYR A 360 -6.38 -47.29 15.18
N PRO A 361 -5.53 -47.57 16.22
CA PRO A 361 -6.03 -47.75 17.59
C PRO A 361 -6.79 -46.51 18.12
N GLU A 362 -7.89 -46.73 18.84
CA GLU A 362 -8.80 -45.64 19.27
C GLU A 362 -8.12 -44.64 20.21
N ASP A 363 -7.37 -45.14 21.19
CA ASP A 363 -6.78 -44.31 22.25
C ASP A 363 -5.35 -43.87 21.93
N LYS A 364 -4.86 -44.14 20.69
CA LYS A 364 -3.50 -43.81 20.31
C LYS A 364 -3.40 -42.40 19.72
N THR A 365 -2.61 -41.55 20.36
CA THR A 365 -2.11 -40.29 19.77
C THR A 365 -0.62 -40.44 19.46
N GLU A 366 -0.24 -40.11 18.24
CA GLU A 366 1.16 -40.10 17.80
C GLU A 366 1.54 -38.68 17.40
N GLU A 367 2.71 -38.20 17.85
CA GLU A 367 3.20 -36.86 17.48
C GLU A 367 4.18 -36.97 16.32
N PHE A 368 3.95 -36.16 15.28
CA PHE A 368 4.92 -35.88 14.22
C PHE A 368 5.58 -34.53 14.48
N GLU A 369 6.86 -34.42 14.10
CA GLU A 369 7.66 -33.19 14.31
C GLU A 369 8.20 -32.61 12.98
N PRO A 370 7.32 -32.09 12.09
CA PRO A 370 7.80 -31.46 10.88
C PRO A 370 8.49 -30.13 11.18
N SER A 371 9.42 -29.73 10.31
CA SER A 371 10.04 -28.41 10.38
C SER A 371 9.00 -27.30 10.23
N ARG A 372 9.22 -26.19 10.95
CA ARG A 372 8.39 -24.99 10.78
C ARG A 372 8.62 -24.31 9.43
N HIS A 373 9.82 -24.48 8.85
CA HIS A 373 10.14 -23.91 7.56
C HIS A 373 11.10 -24.85 6.78
N PRO A 374 10.80 -25.18 5.51
CA PRO A 374 11.58 -26.18 4.77
C PRO A 374 13.01 -25.73 4.42
N LYS A 375 13.25 -24.41 4.33
CA LYS A 375 14.54 -23.81 3.95
C LYS A 375 15.25 -23.11 5.11
N ASN A 376 14.62 -23.01 6.29
CA ASN A 376 15.19 -22.35 7.46
C ASN A 376 15.11 -23.25 8.71
N PRO A 377 16.14 -24.06 8.97
CA PRO A 377 16.17 -24.95 10.12
C PRO A 377 16.16 -24.23 11.48
N GLU A 378 16.60 -22.97 11.53
CA GLU A 378 16.63 -22.17 12.77
C GLU A 378 15.23 -21.92 13.34
N MET A 379 14.18 -21.98 12.51
CA MET A 379 12.79 -21.90 12.97
C MET A 379 12.35 -23.12 13.78
N GLY A 380 13.15 -24.20 13.80
CA GLY A 380 12.87 -25.41 14.56
C GLY A 380 11.73 -26.25 13.99
N THR A 381 11.18 -27.11 14.84
CA THR A 381 10.07 -28.02 14.52
C THR A 381 8.78 -27.62 15.21
N ARG A 382 7.68 -28.27 14.83
CA ARG A 382 6.36 -28.14 15.46
C ARG A 382 5.76 -29.52 15.71
N LYS A 383 4.97 -29.66 16.76
CA LYS A 383 4.29 -30.89 17.10
C LYS A 383 2.93 -30.94 16.43
N VAL A 384 2.69 -32.01 15.68
CA VAL A 384 1.43 -32.26 14.98
C VAL A 384 0.88 -33.61 15.44
N PRO A 385 -0.15 -33.64 16.30
CA PRO A 385 -0.75 -34.88 16.80
C PRO A 385 -1.57 -35.56 15.72
N PHE A 386 -1.43 -36.90 15.62
CA PHE A 386 -2.19 -37.77 14.73
C PHE A 386 -3.04 -38.73 15.57
N THR A 387 -4.31 -38.83 15.23
CA THR A 387 -5.30 -39.68 15.90
C THR A 387 -6.10 -40.49 14.89
N ARG A 388 -6.94 -41.41 15.37
CA ARG A 388 -7.85 -42.20 14.54
C ARG A 388 -8.79 -41.34 13.70
N GLU A 389 -9.28 -40.22 14.27
CA GLU A 389 -10.16 -39.28 13.59
C GLU A 389 -9.42 -38.02 13.21
N ILE A 390 -9.49 -37.66 11.93
CA ILE A 390 -8.86 -36.47 11.38
C ILE A 390 -9.84 -35.70 10.49
N TYR A 391 -9.57 -34.43 10.25
CA TYR A 391 -10.16 -33.65 9.18
C TYR A 391 -9.21 -33.52 7.99
N ILE A 392 -9.76 -33.63 6.79
CA ILE A 392 -9.12 -33.20 5.53
C ILE A 392 -9.97 -32.07 4.91
N ASP A 393 -9.44 -31.36 3.95
CA ASP A 393 -10.25 -30.38 3.22
C ASP A 393 -11.24 -31.10 2.30
N HIS A 394 -12.50 -30.60 2.25
CA HIS A 394 -13.56 -31.19 1.41
C HIS A 394 -13.15 -31.24 -0.06
N ASP A 395 -12.37 -30.26 -0.53
CA ASP A 395 -11.87 -30.22 -1.91
C ASP A 395 -10.81 -31.28 -2.21
N ASP A 396 -10.25 -31.92 -1.18
CA ASP A 396 -9.29 -33.03 -1.35
C ASP A 396 -9.96 -34.39 -1.55
N PHE A 397 -11.32 -34.45 -1.60
CA PHE A 397 -12.07 -35.66 -1.88
C PHE A 397 -13.05 -35.48 -3.05
N ARG A 398 -13.18 -36.49 -3.92
CA ARG A 398 -14.21 -36.57 -4.96
C ARG A 398 -14.71 -38.00 -5.12
N ILE A 399 -16.02 -38.19 -5.29
CA ILE A 399 -16.65 -39.48 -5.54
C ILE A 399 -16.30 -39.94 -6.95
N ASP A 400 -16.45 -39.07 -7.92
CA ASP A 400 -16.14 -39.31 -9.33
C ASP A 400 -15.02 -38.35 -9.78
N PRO A 401 -13.74 -38.77 -9.61
CA PRO A 401 -12.62 -37.92 -9.91
C PRO A 401 -12.30 -37.90 -11.41
N PRO A 402 -11.94 -36.72 -11.98
CA PRO A 402 -11.45 -36.65 -13.36
C PRO A 402 -10.10 -37.35 -13.51
N ALA A 403 -9.74 -37.66 -14.76
CA ALA A 403 -8.40 -38.18 -15.08
C ALA A 403 -7.31 -37.24 -14.53
N LYS A 404 -6.26 -37.79 -13.91
CA LYS A 404 -5.18 -37.04 -13.26
C LYS A 404 -5.54 -36.33 -11.93
N TYR A 405 -6.64 -36.74 -11.28
CA TYR A 405 -6.93 -36.32 -9.91
C TYR A 405 -6.04 -37.07 -8.91
N PHE A 406 -5.05 -36.38 -8.32
CA PHE A 406 -4.08 -36.95 -7.39
C PHE A 406 -4.44 -36.61 -5.93
N ARG A 407 -5.70 -36.77 -5.55
CA ARG A 407 -6.22 -36.61 -4.21
C ARG A 407 -7.05 -37.83 -3.84
N LEU A 408 -7.80 -37.79 -2.74
CA LEU A 408 -8.56 -38.93 -2.23
C LEU A 408 -9.84 -39.17 -3.03
N ALA A 409 -10.14 -40.44 -3.29
CA ALA A 409 -11.39 -40.89 -3.93
C ALA A 409 -11.68 -42.32 -3.47
N PRO A 410 -12.92 -42.85 -3.67
CA PRO A 410 -13.26 -44.23 -3.31
C PRO A 410 -12.25 -45.24 -3.90
N GLY A 411 -11.74 -46.12 -3.06
CA GLY A 411 -10.75 -47.13 -3.42
C GLY A 411 -9.36 -46.59 -3.81
N LYS A 412 -9.11 -45.28 -3.70
CA LYS A 412 -7.81 -44.67 -4.02
C LYS A 412 -7.02 -44.32 -2.79
N GLU A 413 -5.72 -44.17 -3.00
CA GLU A 413 -4.76 -43.84 -1.97
C GLU A 413 -4.24 -42.41 -2.10
N VAL A 414 -3.93 -41.81 -0.95
CA VAL A 414 -3.27 -40.51 -0.86
C VAL A 414 -2.33 -40.48 0.34
N ARG A 415 -1.25 -39.72 0.27
CA ARG A 415 -0.38 -39.50 1.42
C ARG A 415 -0.90 -38.34 2.28
N LEU A 416 -1.09 -38.58 3.53
CA LEU A 416 -1.24 -37.53 4.54
C LEU A 416 0.13 -36.90 4.79
N ARG A 417 0.20 -35.59 4.65
CA ARG A 417 1.46 -34.84 4.77
C ARG A 417 2.11 -35.09 6.13
N PHE A 418 3.38 -35.45 6.13
CA PHE A 418 4.16 -35.83 7.31
C PHE A 418 3.71 -37.09 8.06
N ALA A 419 2.68 -37.78 7.63
CA ALA A 419 2.13 -38.96 8.31
C ALA A 419 2.19 -40.21 7.43
N TYR A 420 1.07 -40.78 7.09
CA TYR A 420 0.91 -42.09 6.46
C TYR A 420 0.23 -41.98 5.09
N VAL A 421 0.28 -43.05 4.32
CA VAL A 421 -0.62 -43.28 3.20
C VAL A 421 -1.91 -43.87 3.73
N ILE A 422 -3.04 -43.30 3.29
CA ILE A 422 -4.39 -43.80 3.59
C ILE A 422 -5.09 -44.20 2.30
N ARG A 423 -6.08 -45.12 2.40
CA ARG A 423 -6.95 -45.58 1.32
C ARG A 423 -8.39 -45.42 1.76
N CYS A 424 -9.25 -44.82 0.93
CA CYS A 424 -10.68 -44.70 1.19
C CYS A 424 -11.38 -46.03 0.88
N GLU A 425 -11.98 -46.65 1.88
CA GLU A 425 -12.69 -47.92 1.75
C GLU A 425 -14.19 -47.71 1.64
N GLU A 426 -14.77 -46.74 2.39
CA GLU A 426 -16.19 -46.50 2.44
C GLU A 426 -16.49 -44.99 2.52
N VAL A 427 -17.60 -44.58 1.93
CA VAL A 427 -18.10 -43.20 1.96
C VAL A 427 -19.46 -43.19 2.63
N LEU A 428 -19.60 -42.40 3.70
CA LEU A 428 -20.86 -42.23 4.42
C LEU A 428 -21.50 -40.91 4.04
N TYR A 429 -22.83 -40.96 3.85
CA TYR A 429 -23.61 -39.82 3.43
C TYR A 429 -24.53 -39.33 4.56
N ASP A 430 -24.89 -38.09 4.53
CA ASP A 430 -25.94 -37.50 5.36
C ASP A 430 -27.35 -37.77 4.77
N SER A 431 -28.38 -37.25 5.43
CA SER A 431 -29.78 -37.37 4.99
C SER A 431 -30.05 -36.70 3.63
N ASP A 432 -29.23 -35.74 3.25
CA ASP A 432 -29.37 -34.97 1.99
C ASP A 432 -28.53 -35.58 0.87
N GLY A 433 -27.86 -36.71 1.10
CA GLY A 433 -27.02 -37.40 0.15
C GLY A 433 -25.63 -36.74 -0.05
N LYS A 434 -25.24 -35.81 0.82
CA LYS A 434 -23.90 -35.22 0.81
C LYS A 434 -22.91 -36.08 1.59
N VAL A 435 -21.65 -36.07 1.16
CA VAL A 435 -20.59 -36.80 1.86
C VAL A 435 -20.41 -36.21 3.27
N ARG A 436 -20.63 -37.04 4.30
CA ARG A 436 -20.48 -36.68 5.71
C ARG A 436 -19.18 -37.13 6.32
N GLU A 437 -18.73 -38.37 5.99
CA GLU A 437 -17.61 -39.02 6.63
C GLU A 437 -16.98 -40.04 5.68
N LEU A 438 -15.66 -40.23 5.76
CA LEU A 438 -14.92 -41.24 5.01
C LEU A 438 -14.31 -42.24 5.98
N HIS A 439 -14.49 -43.53 5.70
CA HIS A 439 -13.78 -44.60 6.36
C HIS A 439 -12.55 -44.99 5.54
N CYS A 440 -11.38 -44.87 6.13
CA CYS A 440 -10.10 -45.13 5.49
C CYS A 440 -9.27 -46.15 6.28
N THR A 441 -8.39 -46.86 5.61
CA THR A 441 -7.33 -47.62 6.24
C THR A 441 -5.99 -46.92 6.04
N TYR A 442 -5.05 -47.05 7.00
CA TYR A 442 -3.67 -46.56 6.83
C TYR A 442 -2.70 -47.70 6.66
N ASP A 443 -1.61 -47.45 5.94
CA ASP A 443 -0.49 -48.35 5.78
C ASP A 443 0.64 -47.93 6.74
N GLN A 444 0.83 -48.71 7.79
CA GLN A 444 1.81 -48.45 8.86
C GLN A 444 3.25 -48.37 8.32
N ALA A 445 3.60 -49.16 7.27
CA ALA A 445 4.91 -49.17 6.67
C ALA A 445 5.28 -47.86 5.95
N THR A 446 4.27 -47.00 5.68
CA THR A 446 4.45 -45.74 4.95
C THR A 446 4.69 -44.54 5.84
N ARG A 447 5.01 -44.73 7.13
CA ARG A 447 5.29 -43.65 8.09
C ARG A 447 6.35 -42.69 7.49
N SER A 448 6.03 -41.39 7.51
CA SER A 448 6.98 -40.38 7.01
C SER A 448 8.31 -40.44 7.78
N GLY A 449 9.44 -40.43 7.06
CA GLY A 449 10.77 -40.58 7.62
C GLY A 449 11.25 -42.03 7.71
N ALA A 450 10.38 -43.06 7.55
CA ALA A 450 10.81 -44.44 7.38
C ALA A 450 11.34 -44.67 5.96
N LYS A 451 12.33 -45.56 5.82
CA LYS A 451 12.78 -46.04 4.50
C LYS A 451 11.66 -46.88 3.89
N ALA A 452 10.75 -46.23 3.16
CA ALA A 452 9.71 -46.95 2.44
C ALA A 452 10.32 -47.59 1.19
N GLU A 453 10.32 -48.89 1.12
CA GLU A 453 10.66 -49.59 -0.11
C GLU A 453 9.58 -49.33 -1.17
N GLY A 454 9.97 -48.61 -2.20
CA GLY A 454 9.48 -48.79 -3.58
C GLY A 454 8.12 -48.20 -3.99
N ARG A 455 7.20 -47.82 -3.10
CA ARG A 455 5.83 -47.40 -3.51
C ARG A 455 5.68 -45.88 -3.52
N LYS A 456 5.55 -45.28 -4.70
CA LYS A 456 5.40 -43.85 -4.91
C LYS A 456 3.93 -43.47 -5.04
N VAL A 457 3.31 -42.90 -3.99
CA VAL A 457 1.97 -42.31 -4.07
C VAL A 457 2.10 -40.85 -4.54
N LYS A 458 1.39 -40.49 -5.62
CA LYS A 458 1.55 -39.19 -6.28
C LYS A 458 0.86 -38.03 -5.52
N GLY A 459 -0.23 -38.32 -4.78
CA GLY A 459 -1.03 -37.32 -4.08
C GLY A 459 -0.55 -37.09 -2.65
N ILE A 460 -0.51 -35.83 -2.22
CA ILE A 460 -0.26 -35.44 -0.82
C ILE A 460 -1.34 -34.44 -0.42
N ILE A 461 -2.05 -34.70 0.67
CA ILE A 461 -3.06 -33.79 1.25
C ILE A 461 -2.68 -33.41 2.68
N HIS A 462 -3.14 -32.24 3.12
CA HIS A 462 -2.99 -31.78 4.50
C HIS A 462 -4.19 -32.25 5.34
N TRP A 463 -4.02 -32.20 6.63
CA TRP A 463 -4.99 -32.76 7.60
C TRP A 463 -4.75 -32.16 8.99
N VAL A 464 -5.74 -32.28 9.88
CA VAL A 464 -5.59 -31.99 11.32
C VAL A 464 -6.33 -33.05 12.13
N SER A 465 -5.82 -33.36 13.35
CA SER A 465 -6.53 -34.24 14.28
C SER A 465 -7.84 -33.59 14.77
N ILE A 466 -8.95 -34.31 14.77
CA ILE A 466 -10.21 -33.81 15.29
C ILE A 466 -10.06 -33.42 16.76
N GLN A 467 -9.50 -34.31 17.56
CA GLN A 467 -9.37 -34.14 19.01
C GLN A 467 -8.51 -32.97 19.42
N HIS A 468 -7.48 -32.63 18.63
CA HIS A 468 -6.47 -31.64 18.99
C HIS A 468 -6.53 -30.35 18.15
N SER A 469 -7.36 -30.30 17.11
CA SER A 469 -7.48 -29.12 16.28
C SER A 469 -8.24 -27.98 16.97
N ILE A 470 -7.89 -26.77 16.59
CA ILE A 470 -8.48 -25.54 17.13
C ILE A 470 -9.46 -24.97 16.11
N PRO A 471 -10.70 -24.61 16.49
CA PRO A 471 -11.61 -23.89 15.62
C PRO A 471 -11.12 -22.44 15.43
N VAL A 472 -11.16 -21.96 14.20
CA VAL A 472 -10.80 -20.59 13.86
C VAL A 472 -11.72 -20.05 12.76
N GLU A 473 -11.83 -18.71 12.68
CA GLU A 473 -12.41 -18.04 11.53
C GLU A 473 -11.32 -17.72 10.51
N VAL A 474 -11.63 -17.92 9.23
CA VAL A 474 -10.75 -17.54 8.13
C VAL A 474 -11.50 -16.65 7.17
N ARG A 475 -10.89 -15.51 6.81
CA ARG A 475 -11.41 -14.57 5.83
C ARG A 475 -10.60 -14.69 4.55
N LEU A 476 -11.29 -15.07 3.49
CA LEU A 476 -10.72 -15.22 2.15
C LEU A 476 -11.03 -13.95 1.36
N TYR A 477 -10.04 -13.07 1.28
CA TYR A 477 -10.17 -11.84 0.52
C TYR A 477 -9.83 -12.04 -0.95
N ASP A 478 -10.63 -11.42 -1.81
CA ASP A 478 -10.39 -11.27 -3.23
C ASP A 478 -10.24 -9.78 -3.60
N ARG A 479 -10.14 -9.47 -4.90
CA ARG A 479 -10.10 -8.11 -5.42
C ARG A 479 -11.41 -7.39 -5.11
N LEU A 480 -11.30 -6.12 -4.69
CA LEU A 480 -12.47 -5.30 -4.35
C LEU A 480 -13.30 -4.94 -5.60
N PHE A 481 -12.68 -4.91 -6.78
CA PHE A 481 -13.32 -4.58 -8.05
C PHE A 481 -13.15 -5.70 -9.07
N VAL A 482 -14.19 -5.92 -9.88
CA VAL A 482 -14.18 -6.88 -11.00
C VAL A 482 -13.59 -6.28 -12.27
N ASN A 483 -13.65 -4.95 -12.45
CA ASN A 483 -13.14 -4.25 -13.62
C ASN A 483 -11.66 -3.85 -13.43
N THR A 484 -10.87 -3.98 -14.49
CA THR A 484 -9.45 -3.57 -14.50
C THR A 484 -9.25 -2.09 -14.23
N SER A 485 -10.21 -1.24 -14.64
CA SER A 485 -10.22 0.21 -14.47
C SER A 485 -11.59 0.65 -13.95
N PRO A 486 -11.83 0.60 -12.62
CA PRO A 486 -13.16 0.84 -12.06
C PRO A 486 -13.76 2.17 -12.47
N GLY A 487 -14.99 2.13 -13.02
CA GLY A 487 -15.75 3.27 -13.53
C GLY A 487 -15.46 3.62 -15.00
N SER A 488 -14.57 2.90 -15.70
CA SER A 488 -14.25 3.23 -17.11
C SER A 488 -15.40 2.89 -18.06
N ASP A 489 -16.16 1.85 -17.77
CA ASP A 489 -17.21 1.34 -18.64
C ASP A 489 -18.59 1.95 -18.34
N ASP A 490 -18.69 2.72 -17.27
CA ASP A 490 -19.90 3.45 -16.88
C ASP A 490 -19.93 4.82 -17.54
N PRO A 491 -20.98 5.21 -18.28
CA PRO A 491 -21.10 6.53 -18.91
C PRO A 491 -21.05 7.70 -17.91
N GLY A 492 -21.44 7.47 -16.65
CA GLY A 492 -21.33 8.42 -15.53
C GLY A 492 -20.03 8.33 -14.75
N GLY A 493 -19.16 7.37 -15.06
CA GLY A 493 -17.91 7.11 -14.34
C GLY A 493 -18.10 6.58 -12.92
N ASN A 494 -19.26 5.96 -12.63
CA ASN A 494 -19.55 5.40 -11.31
C ASN A 494 -18.81 4.09 -11.07
N PHE A 495 -17.71 4.16 -10.35
CA PHE A 495 -16.85 3.03 -10.02
C PHE A 495 -17.48 2.02 -9.04
N LEU A 496 -18.55 2.40 -8.33
CA LEU A 496 -19.24 1.51 -7.39
C LEU A 496 -19.98 0.37 -8.09
N ASN A 497 -20.34 0.55 -9.37
CA ASN A 497 -20.98 -0.49 -10.19
C ASN A 497 -20.03 -1.67 -10.47
N ASP A 498 -18.72 -1.46 -10.29
CA ASP A 498 -17.68 -2.48 -10.49
C ASP A 498 -17.26 -3.17 -9.20
N LEU A 499 -17.94 -2.91 -8.07
CA LEU A 499 -17.63 -3.60 -6.81
C LEU A 499 -17.86 -5.11 -6.95
N ASN A 500 -16.90 -5.89 -6.47
CA ASN A 500 -16.98 -7.35 -6.42
C ASN A 500 -17.79 -7.78 -5.19
N PRO A 501 -19.00 -8.34 -5.36
CA PRO A 501 -19.82 -8.81 -4.25
C PRO A 501 -19.16 -9.97 -3.49
N ASP A 502 -18.29 -10.74 -4.15
CA ASP A 502 -17.58 -11.88 -3.59
C ASP A 502 -16.16 -11.51 -3.12
N SER A 503 -15.90 -10.21 -2.89
CA SER A 503 -14.58 -9.72 -2.46
C SER A 503 -14.13 -10.23 -1.08
N ILE A 504 -15.03 -10.82 -0.30
CA ILE A 504 -14.76 -11.46 0.99
C ILE A 504 -15.67 -12.69 1.19
N GLU A 505 -15.05 -13.82 1.55
CA GLU A 505 -15.76 -15.01 2.06
C GLU A 505 -15.29 -15.28 3.49
N THR A 506 -16.23 -15.38 4.45
CA THR A 506 -15.92 -15.74 5.83
C THR A 506 -16.22 -17.21 6.06
N VAL A 507 -15.20 -17.99 6.40
CA VAL A 507 -15.29 -19.42 6.68
C VAL A 507 -15.09 -19.66 8.17
N THR A 508 -16.16 -20.07 8.86
CA THR A 508 -16.19 -20.27 10.34
C THR A 508 -15.95 -21.71 10.76
N SER A 509 -15.95 -22.67 9.82
CA SER A 509 -15.76 -24.09 10.09
C SER A 509 -14.30 -24.53 10.17
N CYS A 510 -13.35 -23.62 9.94
CA CYS A 510 -11.93 -23.94 9.81
C CYS A 510 -11.35 -24.58 11.06
N ARG A 511 -10.42 -25.52 10.84
CA ARG A 511 -9.68 -26.22 11.89
C ARG A 511 -8.18 -26.12 11.62
N VAL A 512 -7.42 -25.73 12.62
CA VAL A 512 -5.96 -25.59 12.52
C VAL A 512 -5.23 -26.47 13.53
N GLU A 513 -3.95 -26.77 13.26
CA GLU A 513 -3.12 -27.52 14.19
C GLU A 513 -2.93 -26.78 15.52
N PRO A 514 -2.74 -27.51 16.65
CA PRO A 514 -2.73 -26.91 18.01
C PRO A 514 -1.58 -25.93 18.22
N GLY A 515 -0.52 -25.99 17.44
CA GLY A 515 0.61 -25.07 17.51
C GLY A 515 0.21 -23.61 17.29
N LEU A 516 -0.91 -23.35 16.62
CA LEU A 516 -1.42 -22.00 16.36
C LEU A 516 -2.20 -21.37 17.53
N LEU A 517 -2.44 -22.09 18.63
CA LEU A 517 -3.08 -21.52 19.83
C LEU A 517 -2.31 -20.32 20.40
N LYS A 518 -1.01 -20.26 20.17
CA LYS A 518 -0.12 -19.20 20.66
C LYS A 518 0.14 -18.10 19.60
N ALA A 519 -0.57 -18.13 18.50
CA ALA A 519 -0.45 -17.13 17.45
C ALA A 519 -0.91 -15.75 17.96
N LYS A 520 -0.13 -14.73 17.63
CA LYS A 520 -0.38 -13.35 18.06
C LYS A 520 -0.93 -12.52 16.90
N PRO A 521 -1.62 -11.43 17.18
CA PRO A 521 -2.01 -10.45 16.16
C PRO A 521 -0.84 -10.07 15.24
N ALA A 522 -1.09 -10.05 13.94
CA ALA A 522 -0.14 -9.80 12.86
C ALA A 522 0.90 -10.92 12.59
N ASP A 523 0.91 -12.04 13.32
CA ASP A 523 1.69 -13.21 12.92
C ASP A 523 1.21 -13.74 11.58
N VAL A 524 2.15 -14.09 10.69
CA VAL A 524 1.83 -14.63 9.36
C VAL A 524 2.30 -16.08 9.25
N TYR A 525 1.46 -16.94 8.69
CA TYR A 525 1.72 -18.36 8.47
C TYR A 525 1.44 -18.75 7.03
N GLN A 526 2.18 -19.74 6.52
CA GLN A 526 1.72 -20.45 5.35
C GLN A 526 0.85 -21.64 5.79
N PHE A 527 -0.42 -21.61 5.47
CA PHE A 527 -1.26 -22.81 5.54
C PHE A 527 -0.88 -23.71 4.38
N GLU A 528 -0.34 -24.88 4.73
CA GLU A 528 0.24 -25.86 3.81
C GLU A 528 -0.73 -26.17 2.65
N ARG A 529 -0.27 -25.98 1.41
CA ARG A 529 -1.05 -26.15 0.17
C ARG A 529 -2.17 -25.12 -0.08
N VAL A 530 -2.47 -24.23 0.84
CA VAL A 530 -3.61 -23.31 0.76
C VAL A 530 -3.17 -21.89 0.38
N GLY A 531 -2.36 -21.25 1.20
CA GLY A 531 -1.95 -19.86 1.02
C GLY A 531 -1.19 -19.29 2.20
N TYR A 532 -1.01 -17.98 2.21
CA TYR A 532 -0.45 -17.23 3.33
C TYR A 532 -1.58 -16.51 4.08
N PHE A 533 -1.54 -16.58 5.40
CA PHE A 533 -2.58 -16.09 6.27
C PHE A 533 -1.99 -15.32 7.44
N CYS A 534 -2.59 -14.18 7.76
CA CYS A 534 -2.21 -13.30 8.86
C CYS A 534 -3.26 -13.35 9.97
N VAL A 535 -2.84 -13.42 11.21
CA VAL A 535 -3.74 -13.25 12.36
C VAL A 535 -4.27 -11.82 12.37
N ASP A 536 -5.59 -11.64 12.31
CA ASP A 536 -6.20 -10.31 12.28
C ASP A 536 -5.81 -9.50 13.53
N SER A 537 -5.30 -8.30 13.31
CA SER A 537 -4.77 -7.46 14.39
C SER A 537 -5.84 -6.77 15.23
N LYS A 538 -7.08 -6.71 14.76
CA LYS A 538 -8.19 -6.03 15.44
C LYS A 538 -9.21 -6.99 16.05
N GLU A 539 -9.56 -8.03 15.31
CA GLU A 539 -10.70 -8.87 15.65
C GLU A 539 -10.31 -10.22 16.26
N SER A 540 -9.06 -10.67 16.04
CA SER A 540 -8.58 -11.90 16.67
C SER A 540 -8.48 -11.76 18.19
N ARG A 541 -8.88 -12.84 18.90
CA ARG A 541 -8.79 -12.97 20.36
C ARG A 541 -8.17 -14.33 20.68
N PRO A 542 -7.54 -14.53 21.86
CA PRO A 542 -6.94 -15.81 22.23
C PRO A 542 -7.90 -17.00 22.12
N GLU A 543 -9.19 -16.79 22.43
CA GLU A 543 -10.22 -17.82 22.39
C GLU A 543 -10.94 -17.91 21.03
N ALA A 544 -10.74 -16.94 20.14
CA ALA A 544 -11.39 -16.82 18.84
C ALA A 544 -10.44 -16.22 17.82
N LEU A 545 -9.53 -17.04 17.32
CA LEU A 545 -8.56 -16.60 16.33
C LEU A 545 -9.24 -16.34 14.98
N VAL A 546 -8.88 -15.22 14.38
CA VAL A 546 -9.32 -14.81 13.04
C VAL A 546 -8.08 -14.68 12.15
N PHE A 547 -8.11 -15.35 10.99
CA PHE A 547 -7.03 -15.31 10.02
C PHE A 547 -7.48 -14.64 8.71
N ASN A 548 -6.74 -13.66 8.26
CA ASN A 548 -6.92 -13.00 6.97
C ASN A 548 -6.04 -13.66 5.91
N ARG A 549 -6.60 -14.09 4.79
CA ARG A 549 -5.78 -14.56 3.66
C ARG A 549 -5.02 -13.39 3.06
N THR A 550 -3.70 -13.40 3.16
CA THR A 550 -2.82 -12.42 2.52
C THR A 550 -2.79 -12.63 1.01
N VAL A 551 -2.31 -13.78 0.58
CA VAL A 551 -2.25 -14.20 -0.83
C VAL A 551 -2.38 -15.72 -0.96
N THR A 552 -2.81 -16.19 -2.12
CA THR A 552 -2.80 -17.61 -2.50
C THR A 552 -1.37 -18.08 -2.79
N LEU A 553 -1.12 -19.40 -2.81
CA LEU A 553 0.21 -19.94 -3.16
C LEU A 553 0.58 -19.75 -4.64
N ARG A 554 -0.42 -19.61 -5.50
CA ARG A 554 -0.26 -19.41 -6.94
C ARG A 554 -1.22 -18.33 -7.38
N ASP A 555 -0.87 -17.62 -8.43
CA ASP A 555 -1.80 -16.70 -9.07
C ASP A 555 -2.99 -17.50 -9.64
N THR A 556 -4.14 -17.35 -9.02
CA THR A 556 -5.40 -17.98 -9.47
C THR A 556 -6.11 -17.12 -10.51
N TRP A 557 -5.86 -15.80 -10.51
CA TRP A 557 -6.47 -14.86 -11.44
C TRP A 557 -5.92 -14.98 -12.85
N ALA A 558 -4.63 -15.23 -13.02
CA ALA A 558 -4.04 -15.47 -14.33
C ALA A 558 -4.72 -16.63 -15.09
N LYS A 559 -5.26 -17.62 -14.35
CA LYS A 559 -6.05 -18.70 -14.96
C LYS A 559 -7.45 -18.25 -15.37
N LEU A 560 -8.12 -17.46 -14.53
CA LEU A 560 -9.46 -16.93 -14.82
C LEU A 560 -9.43 -15.97 -16.01
N GLU A 561 -8.41 -15.12 -16.10
CA GLU A 561 -8.20 -14.22 -17.24
C GLU A 561 -7.94 -14.99 -18.55
N GLN A 562 -7.17 -16.08 -18.50
CA GLN A 562 -6.95 -16.95 -19.66
C GLN A 562 -8.24 -17.67 -20.10
N GLU A 563 -9.06 -18.12 -19.16
CA GLU A 563 -10.35 -18.75 -19.43
C GLU A 563 -11.37 -17.76 -20.03
N HIS A 564 -11.40 -16.50 -19.55
CA HIS A 564 -12.25 -15.44 -20.09
C HIS A 564 -11.78 -14.94 -21.47
N ASN A 565 -10.48 -14.78 -21.68
CA ASN A 565 -9.89 -14.34 -22.95
C ASN A 565 -9.91 -15.47 -24.03
N GLY A 566 -10.07 -16.72 -23.65
CA GLY A 566 -10.20 -17.87 -24.56
C GLY A 566 -11.64 -18.16 -25.01
N GLN A 567 -12.63 -17.41 -24.50
CA GLN A 567 -14.06 -17.51 -24.90
C GLN A 567 -14.53 -16.37 -25.81
N ASN A 568 -13.66 -15.45 -26.21
CA ASN A 568 -13.94 -14.38 -27.18
C ASN A 568 -13.30 -14.67 -28.54
#